data_1297eb38e6591b78adae2eac1b3c8187
#
_entry.id   1297eb38e6591b78adae2eac1b3c8187
#
_cell.length_a   1.000
_cell.length_b   1.000
_cell.length_c   1.000
_cell.angle_alpha   90.00
_cell.angle_beta   90.00
_cell.angle_gamma   90.00
#
_symmetry.space_group_name_H-M   'P 1'
#
loop_
_entity.id
_entity.type
_entity.pdbx_description
1 polymer ?
#
loop_
_entity_poly.entity_id
_entity_poly.type
_entity_poly.pdbx_seq_one_letter_code
_entity_poly.pdbx_strand_id
1 'polypeptide(L)'
;LFSFYNEWKGTKYRMGGYTKKGIDCSGFVQKAILEKFDLKLPRDSRSQSLVGTTIKKSELQMGDLVFFHTGKTKHVGIYIDNGQFMHASTKIGVTISKMDNDYFKNRYWKATRVLK
;
A
#
# COMPACT_ATOMS: atom_id res chain seq x y z
N LEU A 1 -7.78 5.91 8.58
CA LEU A 1 -6.49 5.75 7.88
C LEU A 1 -5.65 7.02 7.84
N PHE A 2 -6.29 8.20 7.77
CA PHE A 2 -5.52 9.45 7.72
C PHE A 2 -4.73 9.72 9.00
N SER A 3 -5.25 9.34 10.16
CA SER A 3 -4.50 9.50 11.41
C SER A 3 -3.26 8.61 11.40
N PHE A 4 -3.38 7.40 10.88
CA PHE A 4 -2.24 6.50 10.73
C PHE A 4 -1.22 7.09 9.75
N TYR A 5 -1.68 7.58 8.62
CA TYR A 5 -0.81 8.21 7.63
C TYR A 5 -0.06 9.40 8.23
N ASN A 6 -0.77 10.27 8.95
CA ASN A 6 -0.15 11.44 9.56
C ASN A 6 0.94 11.07 10.57
N GLU A 7 0.75 9.96 11.27
CA GLU A 7 1.74 9.46 12.22
C GLU A 7 3.01 8.97 11.51
N TRP A 8 2.86 8.34 10.34
CA TRP A 8 3.97 7.71 9.62
C TRP A 8 4.53 8.54 8.47
N LYS A 9 3.86 9.60 8.08
CA LYS A 9 4.24 10.45 6.95
C LYS A 9 5.72 10.86 7.04
N GLY A 10 6.45 10.67 5.95
CA GLY A 10 7.86 11.02 5.88
C GLY A 10 8.82 9.97 6.42
N THR A 11 8.31 8.88 6.99
CA THR A 11 9.19 7.77 7.41
C THR A 11 9.92 7.23 6.18
N LYS A 12 11.24 7.07 6.28
CA LYS A 12 12.06 6.67 5.15
C LYS A 12 11.79 5.22 4.76
N TYR A 13 11.95 4.94 3.46
CA TYR A 13 11.88 3.57 2.97
C TYR A 13 13.10 2.78 3.42
N ARG A 14 12.87 1.54 3.86
CA ARG A 14 13.94 0.61 4.18
C ARG A 14 13.47 -0.79 3.90
N MET A 15 14.16 -1.50 3.00
CA MET A 15 13.82 -2.88 2.66
C MET A 15 13.82 -3.75 3.93
N GLY A 16 12.71 -4.45 4.17
CA GLY A 16 12.54 -5.27 5.36
C GLY A 16 12.26 -4.48 6.63
N GLY A 17 12.22 -3.15 6.54
CA GLY A 17 11.97 -2.29 7.70
C GLY A 17 10.54 -2.33 8.18
N TYR A 18 10.34 -2.09 9.47
CA TYR A 18 9.04 -2.21 10.11
C TYR A 18 8.87 -1.21 11.25
N THR A 19 9.66 -0.14 11.29
CA THR A 19 9.65 0.86 12.35
C THR A 19 9.72 2.27 11.77
N LYS A 20 9.63 3.27 12.63
CA LYS A 20 9.78 4.67 12.22
C LYS A 20 11.19 5.04 11.81
N LYS A 21 12.15 4.16 12.00
CA LYS A 21 13.51 4.33 11.46
C LYS A 21 13.61 3.91 10.01
N GLY A 22 12.62 3.21 9.50
CA GLY A 22 12.53 2.78 8.11
C GLY A 22 11.50 1.69 7.97
N ILE A 23 10.70 1.76 6.90
CA ILE A 23 9.62 0.81 6.66
C ILE A 23 9.51 0.54 5.16
N ASP A 24 9.20 -0.72 4.79
CA ASP A 24 8.96 -1.02 3.38
C ASP A 24 7.47 -0.98 3.05
N CYS A 25 7.12 -1.19 1.78
CA CYS A 25 5.75 -1.02 1.33
C CYS A 25 4.79 -2.00 1.99
N SER A 26 5.16 -3.28 2.06
CA SER A 26 4.29 -4.30 2.65
C SER A 26 4.23 -4.16 4.18
N GLY A 27 5.30 -3.73 4.81
CA GLY A 27 5.31 -3.46 6.25
C GLY A 27 4.38 -2.32 6.63
N PHE A 28 4.38 -1.25 5.83
CA PHE A 28 3.48 -0.14 6.04
C PHE A 28 2.03 -0.58 5.92
N VAL A 29 1.71 -1.32 4.87
CA VAL A 29 0.34 -1.83 4.66
C VAL A 29 -0.07 -2.77 5.78
N GLN A 30 0.81 -3.70 6.16
CA GLN A 30 0.50 -4.65 7.23
C GLN A 30 0.19 -3.93 8.54
N LYS A 31 1.00 -2.94 8.92
CA LYS A 31 0.76 -2.18 10.15
C LYS A 31 -0.54 -1.38 10.10
N ALA A 32 -0.79 -0.71 8.97
CA ALA A 32 -1.98 0.12 8.83
C ALA A 32 -3.27 -0.71 8.95
N ILE A 33 -3.33 -1.81 8.26
CA ILE A 33 -4.53 -2.66 8.26
C ILE A 33 -4.70 -3.36 9.61
N LEU A 34 -3.62 -3.78 10.24
CA LEU A 34 -3.68 -4.38 11.57
C LEU A 34 -4.16 -3.38 12.60
N GLU A 35 -3.57 -2.20 12.62
CA GLU A 35 -3.87 -1.19 13.64
C GLU A 35 -5.28 -0.61 13.50
N LYS A 36 -5.73 -0.36 12.28
CA LYS A 36 -7.00 0.32 12.06
C LYS A 36 -8.19 -0.64 11.87
N PHE A 37 -7.95 -1.86 11.45
CA PHE A 37 -9.05 -2.79 11.14
C PHE A 37 -8.91 -4.15 11.82
N ASP A 38 -7.88 -4.32 12.63
CA ASP A 38 -7.63 -5.57 13.39
C ASP A 38 -7.56 -6.80 12.48
N LEU A 39 -7.00 -6.63 11.28
CA LEU A 39 -6.82 -7.70 10.32
C LEU A 39 -5.34 -7.89 10.07
N LYS A 40 -4.83 -9.10 10.35
CA LYS A 40 -3.42 -9.39 10.14
C LYS A 40 -3.17 -9.91 8.73
N LEU A 41 -2.42 -9.13 7.94
CA LEU A 41 -2.02 -9.51 6.59
C LEU A 41 -0.66 -10.22 6.62
N PRO A 42 -0.33 -10.98 5.55
CA PRO A 42 1.02 -11.51 5.40
C PRO A 42 2.06 -10.36 5.37
N ARG A 43 3.30 -10.67 5.65
CA ARG A 43 4.34 -9.65 5.78
C ARG A 43 4.82 -9.07 4.45
N ASP A 44 4.79 -9.84 3.37
CA ASP A 44 5.35 -9.41 2.09
C ASP A 44 4.25 -9.10 1.06
N SER A 45 4.59 -8.27 0.08
CA SER A 45 3.61 -7.76 -0.89
C SER A 45 3.03 -8.85 -1.77
N ARG A 46 3.85 -9.84 -2.16
CA ARG A 46 3.37 -10.93 -3.02
C ARG A 46 2.30 -11.75 -2.30
N SER A 47 2.55 -12.12 -1.06
CA SER A 47 1.58 -12.87 -0.26
C SER A 47 0.33 -12.03 0.02
N GLN A 48 0.49 -10.73 0.25
CA GLN A 48 -0.64 -9.83 0.43
C GLN A 48 -1.54 -9.80 -0.80
N SER A 49 -0.96 -9.91 -2.00
CA SER A 49 -1.73 -9.87 -3.24
C SER A 49 -2.68 -11.07 -3.40
N LEU A 50 -2.50 -12.11 -2.59
CA LEU A 50 -3.34 -13.31 -2.62
C LEU A 50 -4.48 -13.27 -1.59
N VAL A 51 -4.54 -12.23 -0.78
CA VAL A 51 -5.56 -12.10 0.27
C VAL A 51 -6.75 -11.30 -0.28
N GLY A 52 -7.95 -11.73 0.10
CA GLY A 52 -9.18 -11.00 -0.24
C GLY A 52 -9.67 -11.29 -1.63
N THR A 53 -10.57 -10.44 -2.10
CA THR A 53 -11.23 -10.57 -3.39
C THR A 53 -10.62 -9.59 -4.38
N THR A 54 -10.23 -10.06 -5.56
CA THR A 54 -9.77 -9.18 -6.63
C THR A 54 -10.92 -8.30 -7.11
N ILE A 55 -10.68 -7.00 -7.21
CA ILE A 55 -11.67 -6.03 -7.67
C ILE A 55 -11.14 -5.27 -8.87
N LYS A 56 -12.08 -4.69 -9.62
CA LYS A 56 -11.72 -3.86 -10.77
C LYS A 56 -11.18 -2.51 -10.30
N LYS A 57 -10.27 -1.94 -11.06
CA LYS A 57 -9.72 -0.62 -10.78
C LYS A 57 -10.83 0.44 -10.65
N SER A 58 -11.89 0.31 -11.45
CA SER A 58 -13.03 1.24 -11.41
C SER A 58 -13.89 1.10 -10.16
N GLU A 59 -13.69 0.05 -9.37
CA GLU A 59 -14.47 -0.21 -8.15
C GLU A 59 -13.70 0.06 -6.87
N LEU A 60 -12.53 0.69 -6.97
CA LEU A 60 -11.67 0.95 -5.81
C LEU A 60 -12.39 1.79 -4.75
N GLN A 61 -12.24 1.36 -3.49
CA GLN A 61 -12.78 2.05 -2.32
C GLN A 61 -11.67 2.19 -1.27
N MET A 62 -11.84 3.15 -0.37
CA MET A 62 -10.87 3.35 0.71
C MET A 62 -10.60 2.05 1.46
N GLY A 63 -9.32 1.76 1.67
CA GLY A 63 -8.89 0.55 2.36
C GLY A 63 -8.55 -0.61 1.44
N ASP A 64 -8.88 -0.52 0.16
CA ASP A 64 -8.49 -1.55 -0.80
C ASP A 64 -6.98 -1.51 -1.03
N LEU A 65 -6.39 -2.67 -1.27
CA LEU A 65 -4.96 -2.76 -1.57
C LEU A 65 -4.73 -2.66 -3.08
N VAL A 66 -3.74 -1.87 -3.46
CA VAL A 66 -3.37 -1.70 -4.88
C VAL A 66 -1.94 -2.18 -5.07
N PHE A 67 -1.72 -2.94 -6.15
CA PHE A 67 -0.45 -3.61 -6.42
C PHE A 67 0.13 -3.18 -7.75
N PHE A 68 1.46 -3.04 -7.77
CA PHE A 68 2.20 -2.57 -8.94
C PHE A 68 3.41 -3.47 -9.21
N HIS A 69 3.77 -3.60 -10.48
CA HIS A 69 5.00 -4.28 -10.88
C HIS A 69 6.14 -3.26 -10.91
N THR A 70 7.01 -3.28 -9.92
CA THR A 70 8.11 -2.31 -9.81
C THR A 70 9.47 -3.02 -9.81
N GLY A 71 9.76 -3.75 -10.87
CA GLY A 71 10.98 -4.52 -10.99
C GLY A 71 10.82 -5.93 -10.47
N LYS A 72 11.78 -6.43 -9.69
CA LYS A 72 11.75 -7.82 -9.21
C LYS A 72 10.73 -8.07 -8.12
N THR A 73 10.34 -7.02 -7.39
CA THR A 73 9.36 -7.14 -6.30
C THR A 73 8.07 -6.44 -6.68
N LYS A 74 7.01 -6.79 -5.97
CA LYS A 74 5.71 -6.12 -6.14
C LYS A 74 5.62 -4.99 -5.13
N HIS A 75 5.12 -3.84 -5.59
CA HIS A 75 4.85 -2.72 -4.70
C HIS A 75 3.39 -2.73 -4.30
N VAL A 76 3.08 -2.33 -3.08
CA VAL A 76 1.72 -2.33 -2.56
C VAL A 76 1.43 -1.01 -1.83
N GLY A 77 0.19 -0.55 -1.94
CA GLY A 77 -0.29 0.61 -1.20
C GLY A 77 -1.75 0.41 -0.82
N ILE A 78 -2.28 1.39 -0.11
CA ILE A 78 -3.68 1.39 0.33
C ILE A 78 -4.41 2.53 -0.37
N TYR A 79 -5.45 2.19 -1.12
CA TYR A 79 -6.25 3.19 -1.82
C TYR A 79 -6.99 4.08 -0.82
N ILE A 80 -7.04 5.37 -1.10
CA ILE A 80 -7.75 6.34 -0.26
C ILE A 80 -9.05 6.75 -0.95
N ASP A 81 -8.96 7.68 -1.90
CA ASP A 81 -10.07 8.13 -2.73
C ASP A 81 -9.51 9.00 -3.85
N ASN A 82 -10.37 9.39 -4.78
CA ASN A 82 -10.02 10.31 -5.87
C ASN A 82 -8.75 9.92 -6.63
N GLY A 83 -8.54 8.61 -6.80
CA GLY A 83 -7.37 8.12 -7.53
C GLY A 83 -6.06 8.21 -6.77
N GLN A 84 -6.11 8.35 -5.44
CA GLN A 84 -4.90 8.45 -4.61
C GLN A 84 -4.73 7.24 -3.71
N PHE A 85 -3.49 6.93 -3.39
CA PHE A 85 -3.17 5.84 -2.47
C PHE A 85 -1.98 6.21 -1.58
N MET A 86 -1.96 5.66 -0.36
CA MET A 86 -0.86 5.86 0.57
C MET A 86 0.08 4.65 0.54
N HIS A 87 1.38 4.90 0.60
CA HIS A 87 2.38 3.84 0.51
C HIS A 87 3.74 4.31 1.01
N ALA A 88 4.64 3.34 1.20
CA ALA A 88 6.04 3.65 1.48
C ALA A 88 6.81 3.65 0.15
N SER A 89 7.06 4.83 -0.38
CA SER A 89 7.80 5.02 -1.64
C SER A 89 9.29 4.79 -1.42
N THR A 90 9.94 4.10 -2.35
CA THR A 90 11.38 3.86 -2.26
C THR A 90 12.20 5.16 -2.27
N LYS A 91 11.69 6.19 -2.91
CA LYS A 91 12.40 7.48 -3.03
C LYS A 91 12.02 8.48 -1.95
N ILE A 92 10.74 8.54 -1.61
CA ILE A 92 10.21 9.61 -0.75
C ILE A 92 9.94 9.13 0.66
N GLY A 93 9.72 7.82 0.84
CA GLY A 93 9.23 7.28 2.10
C GLY A 93 7.71 7.26 2.10
N VAL A 94 7.12 7.25 3.29
CA VAL A 94 5.67 7.21 3.42
C VAL A 94 5.06 8.49 2.86
N THR A 95 4.19 8.34 1.86
CA THR A 95 3.60 9.45 1.12
C THR A 95 2.30 9.03 0.45
N ILE A 96 1.61 10.00 -0.13
CA ILE A 96 0.42 9.76 -0.95
C ILE A 96 0.78 10.05 -2.40
N SER A 97 0.42 9.13 -3.29
CA SER A 97 0.66 9.26 -4.73
C SER A 97 -0.63 9.07 -5.50
N LYS A 98 -0.63 9.49 -6.76
CA LYS A 98 -1.78 9.30 -7.65
C LYS A 98 -1.62 8.00 -8.44
N MET A 99 -2.75 7.29 -8.59
CA MET A 99 -2.78 6.07 -9.40
C MET A 99 -2.43 6.34 -10.86
N ASP A 100 -2.75 7.52 -11.35
CA ASP A 100 -2.57 7.87 -12.76
C ASP A 100 -1.27 8.65 -13.05
N ASN A 101 -0.36 8.76 -12.07
CA ASN A 101 0.94 9.33 -12.43
C ASN A 101 1.67 8.36 -13.35
N ASP A 102 2.59 8.89 -14.17
CA ASP A 102 3.22 8.09 -15.22
C ASP A 102 3.90 6.82 -14.73
N TYR A 103 4.55 6.91 -13.57
CA TYR A 103 5.26 5.77 -13.02
C TYR A 103 4.30 4.63 -12.64
N PHE A 104 3.27 4.93 -11.84
CA PHE A 104 2.36 3.90 -11.32
C PHE A 104 1.31 3.48 -12.33
N LYS A 105 0.84 4.38 -13.17
CA LYS A 105 -0.14 4.07 -14.21
C LYS A 105 0.32 2.91 -15.10
N ASN A 106 1.58 2.94 -15.51
CA ASN A 106 2.13 1.93 -16.40
C ASN A 106 2.55 0.64 -15.70
N ARG A 107 2.51 0.62 -14.37
CA ARG A 107 2.95 -0.52 -13.57
C ARG A 107 1.82 -1.17 -12.78
N TYR A 108 0.62 -0.66 -12.92
CA TYR A 108 -0.53 -1.21 -12.20
C TYR A 108 -0.73 -2.68 -12.54
N TRP A 109 -0.93 -3.50 -11.50
CA TRP A 109 -1.12 -4.94 -11.67
C TRP A 109 -2.54 -5.36 -11.28
N LYS A 110 -2.96 -5.13 -10.04
CA LYS A 110 -4.28 -5.56 -9.57
C LYS A 110 -4.64 -4.82 -8.28
N ALA A 111 -5.88 -4.99 -7.87
CA ALA A 111 -6.34 -4.52 -6.57
C ALA A 111 -7.13 -5.62 -5.89
N THR A 112 -7.07 -5.66 -4.56
CA THR A 112 -7.85 -6.61 -3.78
C THR A 112 -8.57 -5.90 -2.64
N ARG A 113 -9.75 -6.43 -2.29
CA ARG A 113 -10.50 -5.96 -1.14
C ARG A 113 -10.34 -6.96 -0.02
N VAL A 114 -9.65 -6.54 1.04
CA VAL A 114 -9.41 -7.37 2.23
C VAL A 114 -10.37 -7.01 3.35
N LEU A 115 -10.94 -5.82 3.33
CA LEU A 115 -11.93 -5.38 4.31
C LEU A 115 -13.32 -5.76 3.85
N LYS A 116 -14.16 -6.13 4.79
CA LYS A 116 -15.55 -6.50 4.49
C LYS A 116 -16.47 -5.29 4.57
#